data_1bb78cdc95445075d17c7be3e6676193
#
_entry.id   1bb78cdc95445075d17c7be3e6676193
#
_cell.length_a   1.000
_cell.length_b   1.000
_cell.length_c   1.000
_cell.angle_alpha   90.00
_cell.angle_beta   90.00
_cell.angle_gamma   90.00
#
_symmetry.space_group_name_H-M   'P 1'
#
loop_
_entity.id
_entity.type
_entity.pdbx_description
1 polymer ?
#
loop_
_entity_poly.entity_id
_entity_poly.type
_entity_poly.pdbx_seq_one_letter_code
_entity_poly.pdbx_strand_id
1 'polypeptide(L)'
;MYATGNKKMLNMLILEILRVYSDEHHSLTQQEIIRLLDKNYGMECDRRSVKNNVLFLKELGYDISMEKGYRLLSREFDDAELRILIDSVLFSKSISTRQAKGLIEKIQGLSSNYFNAKVRHVSNLPELHRTSNKQAMYSLDAINDAIAEKKKLSFTYNYVGTDLKLHPKREEPYIVNPYQIVACNGRFYLICNYEKYDNVAHFRIDKMTEVRIIDEKIKPMKQVKGLENGLNLPKHMAEHIYMFSGESVNIKLKTADYMMDDLVDWFGNDIRVTKQKDDQIVVRLNCNENAMRYWALQYGPYVEVLEPKSLRAQIKEDITGMCRKYKKGEKNVEE
;
A
#
# COMPACT_ATOMS: atom_id res chain seq x y z
N MET A 1 -32.78 -19.42 -2.91
CA MET A 1 -34.00 -19.89 -2.23
C MET A 1 -33.52 -20.52 -0.92
N TYR A 2 -33.55 -19.76 0.18
CA TYR A 2 -33.16 -20.28 1.49
C TYR A 2 -34.28 -21.19 2.00
N ALA A 3 -33.89 -22.35 2.57
CA ALA A 3 -34.86 -23.32 3.07
C ALA A 3 -35.70 -22.67 4.18
N THR A 4 -36.92 -22.29 3.84
CA THR A 4 -37.94 -21.76 4.75
C THR A 4 -38.09 -22.70 5.94
N GLY A 5 -37.72 -22.22 7.13
CA GLY A 5 -38.09 -22.93 8.39
C GLY A 5 -37.00 -23.70 9.12
N ASN A 6 -35.73 -23.64 8.76
CA ASN A 6 -34.69 -24.32 9.56
C ASN A 6 -34.30 -23.49 10.81
N LYS A 7 -35.02 -23.67 11.90
CA LYS A 7 -34.77 -22.97 13.20
C LYS A 7 -33.32 -23.16 13.73
N LYS A 8 -32.56 -24.11 13.21
CA LYS A 8 -31.15 -24.33 13.59
C LYS A 8 -30.23 -23.20 13.15
N MET A 9 -30.62 -22.39 12.16
CA MET A 9 -29.85 -21.25 11.67
C MET A 9 -30.22 -19.92 12.34
N LEU A 10 -31.18 -19.90 13.24
CA LEU A 10 -31.76 -18.67 13.78
C LEU A 10 -30.73 -17.81 14.52
N ASN A 11 -29.81 -18.40 15.28
CA ASN A 11 -28.76 -17.69 15.97
C ASN A 11 -27.78 -17.00 14.98
N MET A 12 -27.40 -17.66 13.88
CA MET A 12 -26.55 -17.09 12.84
C MET A 12 -27.26 -15.92 12.13
N LEU A 13 -28.53 -16.07 11.82
CA LEU A 13 -29.32 -15.00 11.16
C LEU A 13 -29.53 -13.79 12.08
N ILE A 14 -29.75 -14.01 13.38
CA ILE A 14 -29.82 -12.94 14.38
C ILE A 14 -28.49 -12.21 14.49
N LEU A 15 -27.36 -12.95 14.54
CA LEU A 15 -26.03 -12.35 14.56
C LEU A 15 -25.79 -11.48 13.32
N GLU A 16 -26.16 -11.98 12.15
CA GLU A 16 -26.03 -11.22 10.90
C GLU A 16 -26.89 -9.95 10.90
N ILE A 17 -28.10 -10.01 11.39
CA ILE A 17 -28.96 -8.82 11.57
C ILE A 17 -28.29 -7.81 12.51
N LEU A 18 -27.76 -8.27 13.65
CA LEU A 18 -27.07 -7.37 14.58
C LEU A 18 -25.82 -6.77 13.96
N ARG A 19 -25.05 -7.54 13.18
CA ARG A 19 -23.88 -7.05 12.45
C ARG A 19 -24.23 -5.91 11.48
N VAL A 20 -25.31 -6.05 10.73
CA VAL A 20 -25.68 -5.13 9.64
C VAL A 20 -26.46 -3.94 10.18
N TYR A 21 -27.36 -4.13 11.13
CA TYR A 21 -28.35 -3.13 11.52
C TYR A 21 -28.19 -2.58 12.94
N SER A 22 -27.10 -2.91 13.65
CA SER A 22 -26.81 -2.29 14.94
C SER A 22 -25.35 -1.86 15.04
N ASP A 23 -25.05 -0.97 15.99
CA ASP A 23 -23.71 -0.57 16.41
C ASP A 23 -23.77 -0.04 17.86
N GLU A 24 -22.69 0.60 18.36
CA GLU A 24 -22.66 1.16 19.72
C GLU A 24 -23.77 2.17 20.00
N HIS A 25 -24.25 2.87 18.96
CA HIS A 25 -25.24 3.93 19.07
C HIS A 25 -26.63 3.54 18.60
N HIS A 26 -26.76 2.44 17.85
CA HIS A 26 -28.01 1.99 17.23
C HIS A 26 -28.35 0.59 17.72
N SER A 27 -29.45 0.49 18.49
CA SER A 27 -29.98 -0.78 18.97
C SER A 27 -31.23 -1.18 18.21
N LEU A 28 -31.51 -2.47 18.15
CA LEU A 28 -32.72 -3.06 17.59
C LEU A 28 -33.64 -3.57 18.67
N THR A 29 -34.94 -3.32 18.55
CA THR A 29 -35.95 -3.99 19.35
C THR A 29 -36.15 -5.45 18.90
N GLN A 30 -36.72 -6.28 19.75
CA GLN A 30 -37.09 -7.66 19.35
C GLN A 30 -38.04 -7.68 18.14
N GLN A 31 -38.94 -6.73 18.05
CA GLN A 31 -39.88 -6.64 16.92
C GLN A 31 -39.17 -6.29 15.62
N GLU A 32 -38.18 -5.39 15.65
CA GLU A 32 -37.38 -5.08 14.47
C GLU A 32 -36.54 -6.26 14.02
N ILE A 33 -35.93 -7.00 14.96
CA ILE A 33 -35.20 -8.23 14.61
C ILE A 33 -36.14 -9.25 13.94
N ILE A 34 -37.33 -9.50 14.51
CA ILE A 34 -38.31 -10.41 13.92
C ILE A 34 -38.71 -9.97 12.52
N ARG A 35 -39.00 -8.67 12.34
CA ARG A 35 -39.35 -8.10 11.02
C ARG A 35 -38.22 -8.25 10.01
N LEU A 36 -36.97 -8.04 10.43
CA LEU A 36 -35.78 -8.17 9.56
C LEU A 36 -35.50 -9.64 9.22
N LEU A 37 -35.73 -10.57 10.14
CA LEU A 37 -35.63 -12.01 9.90
C LEU A 37 -36.63 -12.46 8.83
N ASP A 38 -37.89 -12.04 8.97
CA ASP A 38 -38.91 -12.36 7.98
C ASP A 38 -38.61 -11.71 6.63
N LYS A 39 -38.34 -10.39 6.61
CA LYS A 39 -38.09 -9.64 5.37
C LYS A 39 -36.87 -10.16 4.59
N ASN A 40 -35.75 -10.43 5.27
CA ASN A 40 -34.48 -10.74 4.62
C ASN A 40 -34.31 -12.22 4.32
N TYR A 41 -34.92 -13.09 5.16
CA TYR A 41 -34.67 -14.53 5.12
C TYR A 41 -35.94 -15.39 5.08
N GLY A 42 -37.13 -14.79 5.17
CA GLY A 42 -38.40 -15.52 5.26
C GLY A 42 -38.50 -16.37 6.54
N MET A 43 -37.83 -15.92 7.63
CA MET A 43 -37.74 -16.68 8.87
C MET A 43 -38.70 -16.10 9.90
N GLU A 44 -39.73 -16.87 10.24
CA GLU A 44 -40.63 -16.53 11.31
C GLU A 44 -40.11 -17.03 12.67
N CYS A 45 -40.17 -16.18 13.69
CA CYS A 45 -39.82 -16.51 15.05
C CYS A 45 -40.59 -15.63 16.06
N ASP A 46 -40.62 -16.06 17.32
CA ASP A 46 -41.21 -15.29 18.42
C ASP A 46 -40.16 -14.54 19.24
N ARG A 47 -40.62 -13.63 20.12
CA ARG A 47 -39.75 -12.80 20.97
C ARG A 47 -38.88 -13.62 21.91
N ARG A 48 -39.39 -14.74 22.44
CA ARG A 48 -38.65 -15.63 23.35
C ARG A 48 -37.49 -16.30 22.60
N SER A 49 -37.72 -16.73 21.39
CA SER A 49 -36.69 -17.29 20.51
C SER A 49 -35.57 -16.28 20.22
N VAL A 50 -35.89 -15.00 19.92
CA VAL A 50 -34.88 -13.94 19.75
C VAL A 50 -34.04 -13.80 21.00
N LYS A 51 -34.69 -13.64 22.19
CA LYS A 51 -33.96 -13.47 23.45
C LYS A 51 -33.05 -14.65 23.77
N ASN A 52 -33.52 -15.87 23.62
CA ASN A 52 -32.75 -17.09 23.93
C ASN A 52 -31.53 -17.21 22.98
N ASN A 53 -31.71 -16.95 21.69
CA ASN A 53 -30.60 -17.02 20.74
C ASN A 53 -29.57 -15.91 20.99
N VAL A 54 -29.96 -14.71 21.38
CA VAL A 54 -28.99 -13.65 21.77
C VAL A 54 -28.23 -14.04 23.05
N LEU A 55 -28.89 -14.63 24.04
CA LEU A 55 -28.19 -15.12 25.22
C LEU A 55 -27.16 -16.19 24.85
N PHE A 56 -27.51 -17.10 23.95
CA PHE A 56 -26.62 -18.14 23.46
C PHE A 56 -25.42 -17.56 22.72
N LEU A 57 -25.62 -16.51 21.91
CA LEU A 57 -24.52 -15.78 21.24
C LEU A 57 -23.59 -15.11 22.26
N LYS A 58 -24.12 -14.56 23.36
CA LYS A 58 -23.32 -14.02 24.46
C LYS A 58 -22.48 -15.09 25.16
N GLU A 59 -23.05 -16.29 25.41
CA GLU A 59 -22.32 -17.43 25.96
C GLU A 59 -21.19 -17.91 25.03
N LEU A 60 -21.35 -17.75 23.71
CA LEU A 60 -20.33 -18.03 22.71
C LEU A 60 -19.24 -16.92 22.60
N GLY A 61 -19.35 -15.85 23.41
CA GLY A 61 -18.35 -14.79 23.48
C GLY A 61 -18.64 -13.55 22.63
N TYR A 62 -19.81 -13.45 21.97
CA TYR A 62 -20.18 -12.22 21.28
C TYR A 62 -20.57 -11.14 22.29
N ASP A 63 -19.97 -9.97 22.16
CA ASP A 63 -20.29 -8.81 23.00
C ASP A 63 -21.57 -8.12 22.51
N ILE A 64 -22.69 -8.54 23.06
CA ILE A 64 -24.02 -8.03 22.72
C ILE A 64 -24.65 -7.35 23.93
N SER A 65 -24.94 -6.05 23.83
CA SER A 65 -25.75 -5.34 24.81
C SER A 65 -27.23 -5.67 24.61
N MET A 66 -27.92 -5.87 25.72
CA MET A 66 -29.39 -6.03 25.77
C MET A 66 -30.08 -4.86 26.48
N GLU A 67 -29.32 -3.82 26.80
CA GLU A 67 -29.85 -2.60 27.44
C GLU A 67 -30.47 -1.68 26.39
N LYS A 68 -31.74 -1.33 26.60
CA LYS A 68 -32.52 -0.47 25.68
C LYS A 68 -32.56 -0.99 24.22
N GLY A 69 -32.56 -2.33 24.07
CA GLY A 69 -32.53 -3.02 22.78
C GLY A 69 -31.31 -3.89 22.61
N TYR A 70 -31.20 -4.52 21.44
CA TYR A 70 -30.13 -5.45 21.12
C TYR A 70 -29.12 -4.78 20.17
N ARG A 71 -27.85 -4.81 20.51
CA ARG A 71 -26.78 -4.25 19.67
C ARG A 71 -25.48 -5.03 19.85
N LEU A 72 -24.76 -5.22 18.76
CA LEU A 72 -23.43 -5.80 18.76
C LEU A 72 -22.41 -4.69 19.06
N LEU A 73 -21.67 -4.83 20.16
CA LEU A 73 -20.70 -3.83 20.63
C LEU A 73 -19.32 -4.03 20.03
N SER A 74 -18.83 -5.28 19.95
CA SER A 74 -17.50 -5.57 19.39
C SER A 74 -17.60 -6.29 18.04
N ARG A 75 -16.63 -6.01 17.18
CA ARG A 75 -16.45 -6.58 15.84
C ARG A 75 -15.01 -6.98 15.65
N GLU A 76 -14.70 -7.73 14.58
CA GLU A 76 -13.32 -8.05 14.21
C GLU A 76 -12.48 -6.80 13.95
N PHE A 77 -13.10 -5.73 13.43
CA PHE A 77 -12.50 -4.40 13.21
C PHE A 77 -13.43 -3.32 13.71
N ASP A 78 -12.89 -2.29 14.34
CA ASP A 78 -13.64 -1.08 14.65
C ASP A 78 -13.76 -0.14 13.42
N ASP A 79 -14.58 0.91 13.55
CA ASP A 79 -14.85 1.87 12.44
C ASP A 79 -13.57 2.61 12.00
N ALA A 80 -12.64 2.92 12.93
CA ALA A 80 -11.40 3.61 12.62
C ALA A 80 -10.42 2.69 11.85
N GLU A 81 -10.30 1.43 12.28
CA GLU A 81 -9.49 0.41 11.61
C GLU A 81 -10.00 0.16 10.18
N LEU A 82 -11.32 -0.02 10.01
CA LEU A 82 -11.92 -0.16 8.68
C LEU A 82 -11.69 1.07 7.80
N ARG A 83 -11.72 2.26 8.39
CA ARG A 83 -11.42 3.50 7.67
C ARG A 83 -9.97 3.53 7.17
N ILE A 84 -9.00 3.15 8.01
CA ILE A 84 -7.59 3.04 7.63
C ILE A 84 -7.41 2.03 6.48
N LEU A 85 -8.10 0.88 6.54
CA LEU A 85 -8.06 -0.12 5.47
C LEU A 85 -8.62 0.44 4.15
N ILE A 86 -9.76 1.14 4.19
CA ILE A 86 -10.34 1.78 3.01
C ILE A 86 -9.40 2.83 2.42
N ASP A 87 -8.84 3.71 3.26
CA ASP A 87 -7.91 4.76 2.82
C ASP A 87 -6.62 4.15 2.23
N SER A 88 -6.14 3.04 2.80
CA SER A 88 -4.99 2.29 2.25
C SER A 88 -5.28 1.72 0.85
N VAL A 89 -6.49 1.19 0.63
CA VAL A 89 -6.93 0.74 -0.70
C VAL A 89 -7.06 1.93 -1.66
N LEU A 90 -7.56 3.07 -1.19
CA LEU A 90 -7.67 4.29 -1.98
C LEU A 90 -6.30 4.86 -2.35
N PHE A 91 -5.34 4.83 -1.45
CA PHE A 91 -3.97 5.29 -1.69
C PHE A 91 -3.21 4.39 -2.68
N SER A 92 -3.53 3.10 -2.75
CA SER A 92 -2.87 2.15 -3.65
C SER A 92 -3.09 2.52 -5.12
N LYS A 93 -2.00 2.74 -5.85
CA LYS A 93 -1.98 2.98 -7.31
C LYS A 93 -1.71 1.70 -8.11
N SER A 94 -1.46 0.58 -7.44
CA SER A 94 -1.05 -0.69 -8.06
C SER A 94 -2.20 -1.60 -8.47
N ILE A 95 -3.43 -1.28 -8.05
CA ILE A 95 -4.64 -2.01 -8.41
C ILE A 95 -5.57 -1.14 -9.26
N SER A 96 -6.36 -1.76 -10.14
CA SER A 96 -7.30 -1.04 -10.98
C SER A 96 -8.46 -0.45 -10.16
N THR A 97 -9.13 0.58 -10.71
CA THR A 97 -10.31 1.20 -10.08
C THR A 97 -11.41 0.17 -9.76
N ARG A 98 -11.65 -0.79 -10.65
CA ARG A 98 -12.64 -1.86 -10.42
C ARG A 98 -12.27 -2.75 -9.23
N GLN A 99 -10.99 -3.14 -9.13
CA GLN A 99 -10.49 -3.95 -8.03
C GLN A 99 -10.56 -3.20 -6.70
N ALA A 100 -10.19 -1.91 -6.69
CA ALA A 100 -10.28 -1.07 -5.51
C ALA A 100 -11.73 -0.93 -5.02
N LYS A 101 -12.69 -0.66 -5.92
CA LYS A 101 -14.12 -0.60 -5.57
C LYS A 101 -14.59 -1.92 -4.95
N GLY A 102 -14.30 -3.06 -5.57
CA GLY A 102 -14.70 -4.37 -5.02
C GLY A 102 -14.05 -4.71 -3.67
N LEU A 103 -12.81 -4.26 -3.41
CA LEU A 103 -12.18 -4.40 -2.09
C LEU A 103 -12.85 -3.50 -1.05
N ILE A 104 -13.12 -2.24 -1.38
CA ILE A 104 -13.80 -1.30 -0.49
C ILE A 104 -15.20 -1.82 -0.12
N GLU A 105 -15.98 -2.31 -1.09
CA GLU A 105 -17.29 -2.93 -0.83
C GLU A 105 -17.19 -4.11 0.14
N LYS A 106 -16.18 -4.97 0.01
CA LYS A 106 -15.93 -6.08 0.94
C LYS A 106 -15.58 -5.59 2.34
N ILE A 107 -14.69 -4.58 2.46
CA ILE A 107 -14.31 -3.98 3.75
C ILE A 107 -15.53 -3.33 4.41
N GLN A 108 -16.35 -2.60 3.66
CA GLN A 108 -17.59 -2.01 4.14
C GLN A 108 -18.58 -3.05 4.65
N GLY A 109 -18.62 -4.24 4.04
CA GLY A 109 -19.44 -5.37 4.49
C GLY A 109 -19.04 -5.96 5.85
N LEU A 110 -17.87 -5.58 6.40
CA LEU A 110 -17.44 -6.02 7.73
C LEU A 110 -18.06 -5.19 8.87
N SER A 111 -18.70 -4.05 8.58
CA SER A 111 -19.35 -3.20 9.57
C SER A 111 -20.84 -2.99 9.31
N SER A 112 -21.45 -2.09 10.08
CA SER A 112 -22.87 -1.79 9.99
C SER A 112 -23.22 -0.87 8.81
N ASN A 113 -24.52 -0.80 8.50
CA ASN A 113 -25.04 0.17 7.53
C ASN A 113 -24.78 1.63 7.94
N TYR A 114 -24.62 1.91 9.22
CA TYR A 114 -24.34 3.24 9.75
C TYR A 114 -22.90 3.68 9.44
N PHE A 115 -21.94 2.78 9.55
CA PHE A 115 -20.57 3.02 9.08
C PHE A 115 -20.53 3.31 7.57
N ASN A 116 -21.23 2.50 6.79
CA ASN A 116 -21.29 2.67 5.34
C ASN A 116 -21.86 4.04 4.93
N ALA A 117 -22.81 4.57 5.69
CA ALA A 117 -23.32 5.93 5.47
C ALA A 117 -22.27 7.00 5.75
N LYS A 118 -21.45 6.84 6.81
CA LYS A 118 -20.38 7.77 7.17
C LYS A 118 -19.24 7.80 6.13
N VAL A 119 -18.90 6.68 5.50
CA VAL A 119 -17.81 6.58 4.54
C VAL A 119 -18.21 6.68 3.08
N ARG A 120 -19.49 6.91 2.78
CA ARG A 120 -20.00 7.01 1.40
C ARG A 120 -19.28 8.07 0.57
N HIS A 121 -18.91 9.20 1.15
CA HIS A 121 -18.19 10.27 0.48
C HIS A 121 -16.77 9.87 0.09
N VAL A 122 -16.14 8.94 0.80
CA VAL A 122 -14.78 8.46 0.53
C VAL A 122 -14.76 7.57 -0.70
N SER A 123 -15.77 6.70 -0.86
CA SER A 123 -15.87 5.83 -2.02
C SER A 123 -16.20 6.57 -3.34
N ASN A 124 -16.65 7.82 -3.24
CA ASN A 124 -16.94 8.69 -4.38
C ASN A 124 -15.79 9.62 -4.77
N LEU A 125 -14.59 9.44 -4.20
CA LEU A 125 -13.41 10.22 -4.60
C LEU A 125 -13.12 10.01 -6.09
N PRO A 126 -12.71 11.10 -6.80
CA PRO A 126 -12.39 11.02 -8.22
C PRO A 126 -11.32 9.97 -8.48
N GLU A 127 -11.33 9.41 -9.69
CA GLU A 127 -10.41 8.35 -10.08
C GLU A 127 -8.96 8.79 -9.87
N LEU A 128 -8.34 8.30 -8.81
CA LEU A 128 -6.90 8.44 -8.62
C LEU A 128 -6.22 7.71 -9.78
N HIS A 129 -5.12 8.26 -10.30
CA HIS A 129 -4.35 7.66 -11.38
C HIS A 129 -3.84 6.26 -10.99
N ARG A 130 -4.67 5.26 -11.26
CA ARG A 130 -4.42 3.85 -10.96
C ARG A 130 -3.81 3.16 -12.18
N THR A 131 -3.27 1.97 -11.97
CA THR A 131 -2.79 1.16 -13.07
C THR A 131 -3.93 0.71 -13.98
N SER A 132 -3.66 0.67 -15.28
CA SER A 132 -4.52 0.02 -16.28
C SER A 132 -4.26 -1.48 -16.36
N ASN A 133 -3.22 -1.99 -15.70
CA ASN A 133 -2.87 -3.41 -15.72
C ASN A 133 -3.87 -4.25 -14.92
N LYS A 134 -4.73 -4.97 -15.63
CA LYS A 134 -5.74 -5.87 -15.05
C LYS A 134 -5.13 -7.11 -14.40
N GLN A 135 -3.89 -7.46 -14.76
CA GLN A 135 -3.18 -8.64 -14.26
C GLN A 135 -2.44 -8.37 -12.95
N ALA A 136 -2.38 -7.13 -12.45
CA ALA A 136 -1.55 -6.75 -11.30
C ALA A 136 -1.80 -7.61 -10.05
N MET A 137 -3.04 -8.00 -9.75
CA MET A 137 -3.33 -8.89 -8.62
C MET A 137 -2.86 -10.33 -8.85
N TYR A 138 -3.09 -10.87 -10.04
CA TYR A 138 -2.56 -12.20 -10.40
C TYR A 138 -1.04 -12.22 -10.38
N SER A 139 -0.41 -11.12 -10.78
CA SER A 139 1.05 -10.96 -10.68
C SER A 139 1.52 -10.98 -9.23
N LEU A 140 0.79 -10.34 -8.31
CA LEU A 140 1.10 -10.38 -6.87
C LEU A 140 1.02 -11.81 -6.32
N ASP A 141 -0.03 -12.56 -6.65
CA ASP A 141 -0.19 -13.94 -6.19
C ASP A 141 0.94 -14.83 -6.73
N ALA A 142 1.21 -14.78 -8.04
CA ALA A 142 2.29 -15.56 -8.65
C ALA A 142 3.69 -15.21 -8.07
N ILE A 143 3.93 -13.93 -7.75
CA ILE A 143 5.18 -13.49 -7.13
C ILE A 143 5.28 -14.02 -5.70
N ASN A 144 4.20 -13.97 -4.90
CA ASN A 144 4.17 -14.53 -3.55
C ASN A 144 4.46 -16.03 -3.56
N ASP A 145 3.84 -16.79 -4.48
CA ASP A 145 4.07 -18.21 -4.63
C ASP A 145 5.53 -18.50 -5.01
N ALA A 146 6.10 -17.75 -5.96
CA ALA A 146 7.51 -17.90 -6.36
C ALA A 146 8.47 -17.63 -5.20
N ILE A 147 8.20 -16.62 -4.35
CA ILE A 147 8.99 -16.32 -3.15
C ILE A 147 8.88 -17.47 -2.14
N ALA A 148 7.67 -17.95 -1.87
CA ALA A 148 7.41 -19.03 -0.92
C ALA A 148 8.08 -20.34 -1.35
N GLU A 149 8.01 -20.69 -2.65
CA GLU A 149 8.62 -21.87 -3.23
C GLU A 149 10.12 -21.72 -3.52
N LYS A 150 10.67 -20.52 -3.36
CA LYS A 150 12.08 -20.18 -3.71
C LYS A 150 12.42 -20.53 -5.15
N LYS A 151 11.51 -20.17 -6.06
CA LYS A 151 11.63 -20.38 -7.51
C LYS A 151 11.84 -19.07 -8.24
N LYS A 152 12.52 -19.15 -9.39
CA LYS A 152 12.70 -18.00 -10.29
C LYS A 152 11.37 -17.55 -10.90
N LEU A 153 11.36 -16.29 -11.32
CA LEU A 153 10.20 -15.66 -11.94
C LEU A 153 10.56 -15.15 -13.33
N SER A 154 9.67 -15.34 -14.27
CA SER A 154 9.73 -14.74 -15.62
C SER A 154 8.57 -13.78 -15.82
N PHE A 155 8.81 -12.63 -16.48
CA PHE A 155 7.77 -11.65 -16.81
C PHE A 155 8.19 -10.72 -17.94
N THR A 156 7.21 -10.15 -18.63
CA THR A 156 7.39 -9.01 -19.52
C THR A 156 7.31 -7.72 -18.72
N TYR A 157 8.34 -6.87 -18.79
CA TYR A 157 8.35 -5.58 -18.11
C TYR A 157 8.06 -4.43 -19.05
N ASN A 158 7.07 -3.60 -18.70
CA ASN A 158 6.51 -2.59 -19.58
C ASN A 158 6.89 -1.17 -19.17
N TYR A 159 6.81 -0.23 -20.12
CA TYR A 159 6.79 1.21 -19.90
C TYR A 159 5.45 1.78 -20.39
N VAL A 160 5.12 2.98 -19.96
CA VAL A 160 3.94 3.69 -20.45
C VAL A 160 4.37 4.56 -21.63
N GLY A 161 3.80 4.32 -22.80
CA GLY A 161 4.04 5.13 -24.00
C GLY A 161 3.29 6.46 -23.96
N THR A 162 3.52 7.29 -24.97
CA THR A 162 2.81 8.58 -25.16
C THR A 162 1.31 8.40 -25.43
N ASP A 163 0.91 7.21 -25.83
CA ASP A 163 -0.50 6.76 -25.97
C ASP A 163 -1.14 6.33 -24.65
N LEU A 164 -0.43 6.49 -23.52
CA LEU A 164 -0.81 6.09 -22.17
C LEU A 164 -1.06 4.57 -22.00
N LYS A 165 -0.56 3.74 -22.92
CA LYS A 165 -0.65 2.28 -22.85
C LYS A 165 0.68 1.66 -22.41
N LEU A 166 0.59 0.41 -21.97
CA LEU A 166 1.77 -0.39 -21.62
C LEU A 166 2.38 -1.00 -22.88
N HIS A 167 3.68 -0.82 -23.03
CA HIS A 167 4.50 -1.39 -24.11
C HIS A 167 5.68 -2.15 -23.50
N PRO A 168 6.05 -3.33 -24.03
CA PRO A 168 7.23 -4.06 -23.59
C PRO A 168 8.49 -3.22 -23.72
N LYS A 169 9.35 -3.24 -22.70
CA LYS A 169 10.67 -2.59 -22.78
C LYS A 169 11.65 -3.31 -23.68
N ARG A 170 11.42 -4.61 -23.89
CA ARG A 170 12.19 -5.50 -24.77
C ARG A 170 11.34 -6.73 -25.10
N GLU A 171 11.76 -7.47 -26.13
CA GLU A 171 11.07 -8.67 -26.61
C GLU A 171 11.24 -9.85 -25.64
N GLU A 172 12.48 -10.08 -25.14
CA GLU A 172 12.72 -11.18 -24.22
C GLU A 172 12.18 -10.90 -22.82
N PRO A 173 11.62 -11.90 -22.13
CA PRO A 173 11.18 -11.78 -20.77
C PRO A 173 12.34 -11.53 -19.80
N TYR A 174 12.06 -10.89 -18.67
CA TYR A 174 12.98 -10.78 -17.56
C TYR A 174 12.92 -12.04 -16.73
N ILE A 175 14.06 -12.64 -16.41
CA ILE A 175 14.21 -13.76 -15.48
C ILE A 175 14.90 -13.23 -14.23
N VAL A 176 14.26 -13.39 -13.07
CA VAL A 176 14.74 -12.84 -11.80
C VAL A 176 14.63 -13.83 -10.67
N ASN A 177 15.42 -13.60 -9.63
CA ASN A 177 15.36 -14.29 -8.35
C ASN A 177 14.54 -13.42 -7.38
N PRO A 178 13.23 -13.70 -7.12
CA PRO A 178 12.37 -12.90 -6.27
C PRO A 178 12.69 -13.10 -4.80
N TYR A 179 12.65 -12.01 -4.00
CA TYR A 179 12.96 -12.08 -2.56
C TYR A 179 11.85 -11.50 -1.70
N GLN A 180 11.31 -10.33 -2.05
CA GLN A 180 10.32 -9.64 -1.22
C GLN A 180 9.44 -8.72 -2.06
N ILE A 181 8.17 -8.59 -1.66
CA ILE A 181 7.27 -7.54 -2.15
C ILE A 181 7.22 -6.42 -1.11
N VAL A 182 7.28 -5.17 -1.58
CA VAL A 182 7.17 -3.98 -0.73
C VAL A 182 6.22 -2.96 -1.33
N ALA A 183 5.58 -2.17 -0.48
CA ALA A 183 4.81 -1.00 -0.87
C ALA A 183 5.65 0.26 -0.68
N CYS A 184 5.73 1.08 -1.72
CA CYS A 184 6.42 2.38 -1.69
C CYS A 184 5.66 3.39 -2.56
N ASN A 185 5.35 4.56 -2.00
CA ASN A 185 4.66 5.66 -2.70
C ASN A 185 3.36 5.21 -3.41
N GLY A 186 2.57 4.36 -2.74
CA GLY A 186 1.29 3.83 -3.24
C GLY A 186 1.43 2.77 -4.35
N ARG A 187 2.63 2.20 -4.54
CA ARG A 187 2.90 1.16 -5.53
C ARG A 187 3.60 -0.04 -4.92
N PHE A 188 3.34 -1.22 -5.49
CA PHE A 188 4.04 -2.43 -5.11
C PHE A 188 5.28 -2.64 -5.98
N TYR A 189 6.37 -3.01 -5.34
CA TYR A 189 7.65 -3.33 -5.96
C TYR A 189 8.09 -4.73 -5.56
N LEU A 190 8.68 -5.43 -6.51
CA LEU A 190 9.42 -6.65 -6.27
C LEU A 190 10.88 -6.28 -6.02
N ILE A 191 11.41 -6.64 -4.85
CA ILE A 191 12.84 -6.68 -4.57
C ILE A 191 13.35 -8.03 -5.04
N CYS A 192 14.30 -8.03 -5.96
CA CYS A 192 14.84 -9.24 -6.58
C CYS A 192 16.29 -9.05 -6.99
N ASN A 193 16.91 -10.11 -7.48
CA ASN A 193 18.13 -10.03 -8.26
C ASN A 193 17.79 -10.36 -9.72
N TYR A 194 18.21 -9.49 -10.63
CA TYR A 194 18.18 -9.82 -12.06
C TYR A 194 19.46 -10.57 -12.41
N GLU A 195 19.32 -11.81 -12.86
CA GLU A 195 20.43 -12.77 -12.97
C GLU A 195 21.63 -12.28 -13.78
N LYS A 196 21.40 -11.35 -14.72
CA LYS A 196 22.45 -10.70 -15.50
C LYS A 196 23.43 -9.85 -14.64
N TYR A 197 23.01 -9.43 -13.45
CA TYR A 197 23.78 -8.55 -12.56
C TYR A 197 23.89 -9.15 -11.16
N ASP A 198 24.89 -8.72 -10.41
CA ASP A 198 25.14 -9.23 -9.04
C ASP A 198 24.45 -8.41 -7.94
N ASN A 199 23.78 -7.33 -8.29
CA ASN A 199 23.16 -6.42 -7.34
C ASN A 199 21.63 -6.63 -7.23
N VAL A 200 21.03 -5.92 -6.27
CA VAL A 200 19.58 -5.84 -6.08
C VAL A 200 18.94 -5.03 -7.21
N ALA A 201 17.80 -5.49 -7.66
CA ALA A 201 16.95 -4.82 -8.63
C ALA A 201 15.53 -4.64 -8.07
N HIS A 202 14.87 -3.57 -8.50
CA HIS A 202 13.49 -3.26 -8.12
C HIS A 202 12.63 -3.15 -9.38
N PHE A 203 11.52 -3.88 -9.39
CA PHE A 203 10.55 -3.82 -10.48
C PHE A 203 9.16 -3.48 -9.94
N ARG A 204 8.50 -2.51 -10.56
CA ARG A 204 7.11 -2.18 -10.24
C ARG A 204 6.18 -3.29 -10.74
N ILE A 205 5.38 -3.85 -9.83
CA ILE A 205 4.51 -5.00 -10.15
C ILE A 205 3.39 -4.59 -11.11
N ASP A 206 2.89 -3.36 -11.02
CA ASP A 206 1.87 -2.85 -11.93
C ASP A 206 2.35 -2.67 -13.38
N LYS A 207 3.66 -2.77 -13.62
CA LYS A 207 4.27 -2.78 -14.96
C LYS A 207 4.66 -4.17 -15.46
N MET A 208 4.38 -5.21 -14.68
CA MET A 208 4.63 -6.59 -15.08
C MET A 208 3.41 -7.20 -15.75
N THR A 209 3.62 -7.93 -16.82
CA THR A 209 2.63 -8.78 -17.50
C THR A 209 3.22 -10.14 -17.77
N GLU A 210 2.38 -11.13 -18.03
CA GLU A 210 2.80 -12.51 -18.35
C GLU A 210 3.73 -13.11 -17.29
N VAL A 211 3.43 -12.85 -16.02
CA VAL A 211 4.22 -13.36 -14.90
C VAL A 211 4.06 -14.87 -14.79
N ARG A 212 5.19 -15.60 -14.77
CA ARG A 212 5.24 -17.07 -14.69
C ARG A 212 6.33 -17.51 -13.73
N ILE A 213 6.03 -18.53 -12.94
CA ILE A 213 7.02 -19.20 -12.10
C ILE A 213 7.84 -20.14 -12.99
N ILE A 214 9.15 -20.11 -12.85
CA ILE A 214 10.08 -21.02 -13.51
C ILE A 214 10.49 -22.07 -12.49
N ASP A 215 10.48 -23.35 -12.87
CA ASP A 215 10.87 -24.45 -11.99
C ASP A 215 12.41 -24.55 -11.83
N GLU A 216 13.01 -23.43 -11.43
CA GLU A 216 14.44 -23.31 -11.10
C GLU A 216 14.58 -22.61 -9.75
N LYS A 217 15.53 -23.08 -8.94
CA LYS A 217 15.83 -22.48 -7.65
C LYS A 217 16.45 -21.08 -7.79
N ILE A 218 16.06 -20.17 -6.90
CA ILE A 218 16.63 -18.81 -6.85
C ILE A 218 18.08 -18.81 -6.39
N LYS A 219 18.83 -17.80 -6.81
CA LYS A 219 20.11 -17.43 -6.22
C LYS A 219 19.90 -17.00 -4.75
N PRO A 220 20.59 -17.58 -3.76
CA PRO A 220 20.44 -17.19 -2.36
C PRO A 220 20.78 -15.71 -2.13
N MET A 221 20.02 -14.99 -1.28
CA MET A 221 20.26 -13.56 -0.99
C MET A 221 21.72 -13.24 -0.63
N LYS A 222 22.36 -14.11 0.18
CA LYS A 222 23.76 -13.92 0.61
C LYS A 222 24.79 -13.92 -0.53
N GLN A 223 24.41 -14.34 -1.73
CA GLN A 223 25.24 -14.27 -2.93
C GLN A 223 24.93 -13.03 -3.79
N VAL A 224 24.05 -12.15 -3.32
CA VAL A 224 23.65 -10.94 -4.02
C VAL A 224 24.25 -9.74 -3.31
N LYS A 225 24.95 -8.90 -4.07
CA LYS A 225 25.58 -7.69 -3.55
C LYS A 225 24.54 -6.75 -2.92
N GLY A 226 24.77 -6.40 -1.67
CA GLY A 226 23.84 -5.60 -0.85
C GLY A 226 22.82 -6.41 -0.05
N LEU A 227 22.79 -7.76 -0.18
CA LEU A 227 21.95 -8.66 0.61
C LEU A 227 22.74 -9.78 1.30
N GLU A 228 24.06 -9.64 1.46
CA GLU A 228 24.96 -10.65 2.03
C GLU A 228 24.54 -11.07 3.44
N ASN A 229 24.01 -10.13 4.21
CA ASN A 229 23.54 -10.33 5.59
C ASN A 229 22.01 -10.51 5.68
N GLY A 230 21.35 -10.79 4.54
CA GLY A 230 19.89 -10.82 4.43
C GLY A 230 19.27 -9.44 4.17
N LEU A 231 17.97 -9.41 3.95
CA LEU A 231 17.23 -8.17 3.69
C LEU A 231 16.76 -7.55 5.01
N ASN A 232 17.41 -6.46 5.42
CA ASN A 232 16.87 -5.58 6.46
C ASN A 232 15.90 -4.59 5.80
N LEU A 233 14.61 -4.90 5.83
CA LEU A 233 13.61 -4.16 5.09
C LEU A 233 13.50 -2.68 5.49
N PRO A 234 13.43 -2.28 6.78
CA PRO A 234 13.39 -0.87 7.18
C PRO A 234 14.58 -0.08 6.63
N LYS A 235 15.80 -0.62 6.79
CA LYS A 235 17.02 0.00 6.26
C LYS A 235 16.99 0.10 4.73
N HIS A 236 16.58 -0.97 4.05
CA HIS A 236 16.49 -1.01 2.60
C HIS A 236 15.52 0.05 2.06
N MET A 237 14.36 0.23 2.71
CA MET A 237 13.36 1.23 2.33
C MET A 237 13.88 2.66 2.53
N ALA A 238 14.58 2.94 3.63
CA ALA A 238 15.19 4.23 3.92
C ALA A 238 16.31 4.59 2.91
N GLU A 239 17.07 3.60 2.47
CA GLU A 239 18.14 3.80 1.49
C GLU A 239 17.64 3.92 0.04
N HIS A 240 16.49 3.30 -0.30
CA HIS A 240 15.96 3.24 -1.67
C HIS A 240 14.61 3.98 -1.81
N ILE A 241 14.56 5.23 -1.39
CA ILE A 241 13.34 6.06 -1.26
C ILE A 241 12.47 6.14 -2.53
N TYR A 242 13.06 5.97 -3.73
CA TYR A 242 12.36 5.90 -5.03
C TYR A 242 12.41 4.51 -5.67
N MET A 243 12.87 3.48 -4.93
CA MET A 243 13.06 2.13 -5.47
C MET A 243 13.95 2.10 -6.72
N PHE A 244 14.96 2.96 -6.79
CA PHE A 244 15.98 2.85 -7.83
C PHE A 244 16.95 1.71 -7.50
N SER A 245 17.33 0.95 -8.52
CA SER A 245 18.39 -0.04 -8.40
C SER A 245 19.76 0.64 -8.33
N GLY A 246 20.74 -0.05 -7.73
CA GLY A 246 22.10 0.46 -7.59
C GLY A 246 22.54 0.51 -6.13
N GLU A 247 23.76 0.96 -5.94
CA GLU A 247 24.39 0.96 -4.61
C GLU A 247 23.93 2.15 -3.76
N SER A 248 23.86 1.93 -2.45
CA SER A 248 23.71 3.00 -1.46
C SER A 248 25.09 3.51 -1.07
N VAL A 249 25.21 4.82 -0.97
CA VAL A 249 26.46 5.51 -0.61
C VAL A 249 26.26 6.38 0.62
N ASN A 250 27.34 6.67 1.31
CA ASN A 250 27.31 7.59 2.44
C ASN A 250 27.16 9.03 1.95
N ILE A 251 26.08 9.67 2.32
CA ILE A 251 25.75 11.04 1.95
C ILE A 251 26.02 11.97 3.14
N LYS A 252 26.60 13.11 2.85
CA LYS A 252 26.66 14.24 3.77
C LYS A 252 25.99 15.44 3.12
N LEU A 253 24.97 15.96 3.75
CA LEU A 253 24.24 17.14 3.28
C LEU A 253 24.16 18.22 4.36
N LYS A 254 23.96 19.45 3.93
CA LYS A 254 23.72 20.63 4.78
C LYS A 254 22.31 21.16 4.48
N THR A 255 21.58 21.51 5.53
CA THR A 255 20.23 22.08 5.44
C THR A 255 19.91 22.87 6.70
N ALA A 256 18.76 23.54 6.75
CA ALA A 256 18.25 24.16 7.96
C ALA A 256 17.57 23.15 8.89
N ASP A 257 17.50 23.42 10.17
CA ASP A 257 16.96 22.49 11.18
C ASP A 257 15.45 22.24 11.02
N TYR A 258 14.68 23.17 10.47
CA TYR A 258 13.26 22.98 10.19
C TYR A 258 12.97 21.89 9.13
N MET A 259 13.98 21.42 8.39
CA MET A 259 13.87 20.32 7.44
C MET A 259 13.91 18.93 8.10
N MET A 260 13.96 18.88 9.44
CA MET A 260 14.08 17.59 10.14
C MET A 260 12.89 16.67 9.92
N ASP A 261 11.66 17.21 9.83
CA ASP A 261 10.46 16.40 9.58
C ASP A 261 10.56 15.72 8.20
N ASP A 262 10.92 16.49 7.14
CA ASP A 262 11.13 15.94 5.80
C ASP A 262 12.25 14.89 5.79
N LEU A 263 13.35 15.14 6.51
CA LEU A 263 14.46 14.19 6.57
C LEU A 263 14.05 12.86 7.22
N VAL A 264 13.30 12.92 8.32
CA VAL A 264 12.81 11.73 9.02
C VAL A 264 11.76 10.99 8.18
N ASP A 265 10.86 11.71 7.52
CA ASP A 265 9.84 11.13 6.66
C ASP A 265 10.43 10.37 5.47
N TRP A 266 11.51 10.88 4.87
CA TRP A 266 12.15 10.25 3.71
C TRP A 266 13.18 9.19 4.08
N PHE A 267 14.01 9.42 5.11
CA PHE A 267 15.19 8.59 5.41
C PHE A 267 15.08 7.84 6.73
N GLY A 268 13.99 8.04 7.49
CA GLY A 268 13.80 7.42 8.81
C GLY A 268 14.72 8.01 9.88
N ASN A 269 14.81 7.30 11.00
CA ASN A 269 15.55 7.78 12.19
C ASN A 269 17.04 7.38 12.20
N ASP A 270 17.50 6.58 11.24
CA ASP A 270 18.91 6.15 11.17
C ASP A 270 19.79 7.18 10.46
N ILE A 271 19.68 8.45 10.89
CA ILE A 271 20.45 9.58 10.38
C ILE A 271 21.29 10.19 11.50
N ARG A 272 22.46 10.74 11.17
CA ARG A 272 23.35 11.40 12.14
C ARG A 272 23.33 12.89 11.90
N VAL A 273 22.82 13.64 12.86
CA VAL A 273 22.66 15.09 12.78
C VAL A 273 23.71 15.80 13.63
N THR A 274 24.34 16.83 13.08
CA THR A 274 25.28 17.72 13.77
C THR A 274 24.84 19.17 13.59
N LYS A 275 24.48 19.83 14.69
CA LYS A 275 24.11 21.25 14.65
C LYS A 275 25.32 22.13 14.25
N GLN A 276 25.04 23.15 13.50
CA GLN A 276 25.98 24.22 13.09
C GLN A 276 25.46 25.55 13.66
N LYS A 277 26.11 26.66 13.32
CA LYS A 277 25.62 28.01 13.61
C LYS A 277 24.43 28.37 12.72
N ASP A 278 23.64 29.34 13.15
CA ASP A 278 22.56 29.98 12.38
C ASP A 278 21.49 28.94 11.91
N ASP A 279 21.00 28.10 12.84
CA ASP A 279 19.97 27.08 12.64
C ASP A 279 20.27 26.11 11.46
N GLN A 280 21.54 26.00 11.10
CA GLN A 280 21.99 25.03 10.11
C GLN A 280 22.35 23.69 10.76
N ILE A 281 22.10 22.62 10.03
CA ILE A 281 22.50 21.26 10.42
C ILE A 281 23.28 20.58 9.29
N VAL A 282 24.16 19.69 9.69
CA VAL A 282 24.82 18.74 8.79
C VAL A 282 24.32 17.36 9.10
N VAL A 283 23.79 16.67 8.09
CA VAL A 283 23.21 15.34 8.22
C VAL A 283 24.07 14.34 7.45
N ARG A 284 24.30 13.15 8.04
CA ARG A 284 24.92 12.01 7.41
C ARG A 284 23.92 10.86 7.39
N LEU A 285 23.77 10.24 6.24
CA LEU A 285 22.87 9.12 6.01
C LEU A 285 23.37 8.24 4.87
N ASN A 286 22.82 7.05 4.73
CA ASN A 286 23.05 6.19 3.56
C ASN A 286 21.84 6.26 2.63
N CYS A 287 22.07 6.45 1.34
CA CYS A 287 21.01 6.46 0.35
C CYS A 287 21.54 6.03 -1.02
N ASN A 288 20.68 5.47 -1.86
CA ASN A 288 20.99 5.22 -3.26
C ASN A 288 21.38 6.54 -3.94
N GLU A 289 22.50 6.56 -4.66
CA GLU A 289 23.09 7.79 -5.21
C GLU A 289 22.12 8.50 -6.18
N ASN A 290 21.45 7.73 -7.06
CA ASN A 290 20.46 8.29 -7.97
C ASN A 290 19.23 8.82 -7.23
N ALA A 291 18.75 8.12 -6.22
CA ALA A 291 17.62 8.57 -5.41
C ALA A 291 17.94 9.90 -4.72
N MET A 292 19.12 10.01 -4.12
CA MET A 292 19.58 11.25 -3.50
C MET A 292 19.70 12.39 -4.50
N ARG A 293 20.18 12.13 -5.72
CA ARG A 293 20.24 13.15 -6.79
C ARG A 293 18.87 13.74 -7.10
N TYR A 294 17.85 12.89 -7.26
CA TYR A 294 16.48 13.36 -7.53
C TYR A 294 15.89 14.08 -6.32
N TRP A 295 16.08 13.54 -5.12
CA TRP A 295 15.59 14.15 -3.88
C TRP A 295 16.25 15.53 -3.64
N ALA A 296 17.56 15.63 -3.80
CA ALA A 296 18.28 16.88 -3.63
C ALA A 296 17.88 17.96 -4.66
N LEU A 297 17.51 17.56 -5.88
CA LEU A 297 16.98 18.51 -6.87
C LEU A 297 15.54 18.93 -6.54
N GLN A 298 14.72 18.05 -5.99
CA GLN A 298 13.36 18.36 -5.53
C GLN A 298 13.39 19.38 -4.39
N TYR A 299 14.30 19.23 -3.44
CA TYR A 299 14.51 20.12 -2.30
C TYR A 299 15.66 21.11 -2.51
N GLY A 300 16.03 21.37 -3.76
CA GLY A 300 17.21 22.16 -4.15
C GLY A 300 17.38 23.51 -3.46
N PRO A 301 16.31 24.32 -3.23
CA PRO A 301 16.42 25.58 -2.49
C PRO A 301 16.84 25.45 -1.02
N TYR A 302 16.64 24.27 -0.43
CA TYR A 302 16.78 24.04 1.02
C TYR A 302 17.95 23.13 1.39
N VAL A 303 18.47 22.36 0.43
CA VAL A 303 19.43 21.28 0.69
C VAL A 303 20.68 21.44 -0.16
N GLU A 304 21.84 21.29 0.45
CA GLU A 304 23.13 21.23 -0.22
C GLU A 304 23.83 19.90 0.06
N VAL A 305 24.06 19.09 -0.99
CA VAL A 305 24.86 17.86 -0.90
C VAL A 305 26.33 18.23 -0.84
N LEU A 306 27.02 17.81 0.21
CA LEU A 306 28.44 18.07 0.42
C LEU A 306 29.31 16.90 -0.04
N GLU A 307 28.90 15.67 0.25
CA GLU A 307 29.59 14.43 -0.07
C GLU A 307 28.57 13.37 -0.54
N PRO A 308 28.93 12.47 -1.47
CA PRO A 308 30.23 12.39 -2.15
C PRO A 308 30.42 13.49 -3.21
N LYS A 309 31.68 13.81 -3.53
CA LYS A 309 32.01 14.87 -4.50
C LYS A 309 31.47 14.57 -5.91
N SER A 310 31.39 13.29 -6.30
CA SER A 310 30.81 12.83 -7.56
C SER A 310 29.35 13.24 -7.68
N LEU A 311 28.54 12.94 -6.69
CA LEU A 311 27.11 13.31 -6.65
C LEU A 311 26.93 14.84 -6.64
N ARG A 312 27.74 15.56 -5.84
CA ARG A 312 27.72 17.03 -5.83
C ARG A 312 28.00 17.62 -7.22
N ALA A 313 28.95 17.06 -7.95
CA ALA A 313 29.29 17.51 -9.30
C ALA A 313 28.15 17.26 -10.29
N GLN A 314 27.49 16.09 -10.23
CA GLN A 314 26.33 15.75 -11.04
C GLN A 314 25.16 16.73 -10.79
N ILE A 315 24.84 16.99 -9.51
CA ILE A 315 23.77 17.93 -9.14
C ILE A 315 24.09 19.33 -9.66
N LYS A 316 25.34 19.79 -9.54
CA LYS A 316 25.78 21.09 -10.10
C LYS A 316 25.60 21.17 -11.63
N GLU A 317 25.89 20.09 -12.34
CA GLU A 317 25.67 20.00 -13.78
C GLU A 317 24.18 20.06 -14.13
N ASP A 318 23.33 19.34 -13.41
CA ASP A 318 21.87 19.37 -13.57
C ASP A 318 21.32 20.78 -13.36
N ILE A 319 21.69 21.45 -12.26
CA ILE A 319 21.24 22.81 -11.95
C ILE A 319 21.68 23.77 -13.09
N THR A 320 22.93 23.65 -13.56
CA THR A 320 23.42 24.47 -14.67
C THR A 320 22.61 24.24 -15.94
N GLY A 321 22.30 22.97 -16.25
CA GLY A 321 21.43 22.58 -17.37
C GLY A 321 20.02 23.14 -17.24
N MET A 322 19.44 23.08 -16.03
CA MET A 322 18.13 23.69 -15.73
C MET A 322 18.14 25.20 -15.96
N CYS A 323 19.11 25.93 -15.40
CA CYS A 323 19.23 27.37 -15.59
C CYS A 323 19.29 27.76 -17.08
N ARG A 324 19.99 26.97 -17.92
CA ARG A 324 20.04 27.22 -19.37
C ARG A 324 18.69 27.06 -20.06
N LYS A 325 17.85 26.09 -19.59
CA LYS A 325 16.51 25.89 -20.17
C LYS A 325 15.59 27.06 -19.87
N TYR A 326 15.61 27.58 -18.65
CA TYR A 326 14.76 28.73 -18.27
C TYR A 326 15.24 30.06 -18.90
N LYS A 327 16.54 30.29 -19.06
CA LYS A 327 17.07 31.50 -19.78
C LYS A 327 16.71 31.52 -21.28
N LYS A 328 16.52 30.37 -21.93
CA LYS A 328 16.10 30.33 -23.34
C LYS A 328 14.63 30.70 -23.55
N GLY A 329 13.77 30.57 -22.50
CA GLY A 329 12.35 30.95 -22.56
C GLY A 329 12.10 32.46 -22.51
N GLU A 330 13.02 33.25 -21.96
CA GLU A 330 12.87 34.74 -21.89
C GLU A 330 12.95 35.43 -23.24
N LYS A 331 13.53 34.82 -24.27
CA LYS A 331 13.62 35.38 -25.61
C LYS A 331 12.41 35.16 -26.53
N ASN A 332 11.46 34.29 -26.12
CA ASN A 332 10.27 33.94 -26.92
C ASN A 332 8.96 34.48 -26.34
N VAL A 333 8.99 35.36 -25.34
CA VAL A 333 7.82 35.98 -24.72
C VAL A 333 7.69 37.46 -25.08
N GLU A 334 8.66 38.03 -25.85
CA GLU A 334 8.64 39.42 -26.32
C GLU A 334 8.36 39.57 -27.84
N GLU A 335 7.72 38.54 -28.50
CA GLU A 335 7.20 38.71 -29.86
C GLU A 335 5.67 38.48 -29.89
#